data_75f287e9db5bb37679cdcab95442771c
#
_entry.id   75f287e9db5bb37679cdcab95442771c
#
_cell.length_a   1.000
_cell.length_b   1.000
_cell.length_c   1.000
_cell.angle_alpha   90.00
_cell.angle_beta   90.00
_cell.angle_gamma   90.00
#
_symmetry.space_group_name_H-M   'P 1'
#
loop_
_entity.id
_entity.type
_entity.pdbx_description
1 polymer ?
#
loop_
_entity_poly.entity_id
_entity_poly.type
_entity_poly.pdbx_seq_one_letter_code
_entity_poly.pdbx_strand_id
1 'polypeptide(L)'
;MYNEEIASAPGSVSQVRETTGVLMQLAKTLGISVFIVGHVTKDGAVAGPRTLEHMVDTVLYFEGDRYESYRILRGVKNRFGSTNEIGVFEMKAEGLVEVENPSEYMLSGKPEGASGSIVTCSIEGSRPILLEIQALVCHSFFNNPRRTANGTDYNKVNLLMAVLEKRATCHCQTVTLM
;
A
#
# COMPACT_ATOMS: atom_id res chain seq x y z
N MET A 1 15.44 -15.99 -14.87
CA MET A 1 14.91 -17.15 -15.59
C MET A 1 15.63 -17.25 -16.92
N TYR A 2 16.17 -18.43 -17.21
CA TYR A 2 16.89 -18.70 -18.45
C TYR A 2 16.64 -20.14 -18.90
N ASN A 3 16.32 -20.33 -20.15
CA ASN A 3 16.19 -21.63 -20.79
C ASN A 3 17.03 -21.60 -22.08
N GLU A 4 17.97 -22.53 -22.22
CA GLU A 4 18.91 -22.61 -23.35
C GLU A 4 18.22 -22.90 -24.70
N GLU A 5 17.06 -23.52 -24.67
CA GLU A 5 16.28 -23.84 -25.87
C GLU A 5 15.62 -22.61 -26.52
N ILE A 6 15.63 -21.47 -25.83
CA ILE A 6 14.97 -20.24 -26.30
C ILE A 6 16.03 -19.25 -26.79
N ALA A 7 15.99 -18.93 -28.06
CA ALA A 7 16.92 -18.01 -28.71
C ALA A 7 16.62 -16.52 -28.34
N SER A 8 16.69 -16.18 -27.06
CA SER A 8 16.51 -14.80 -26.57
C SER A 8 17.34 -14.54 -25.31
N ALA A 9 17.65 -13.27 -25.06
CA ALA A 9 18.49 -12.87 -23.92
C ALA A 9 17.88 -13.27 -22.56
N PRO A 10 18.70 -13.62 -21.57
CA PRO A 10 18.25 -13.87 -20.19
C PRO A 10 17.38 -12.72 -19.66
N GLY A 11 16.26 -13.05 -19.04
CA GLY A 11 15.31 -12.05 -18.51
C GLY A 11 14.40 -11.38 -19.54
N SER A 12 14.50 -11.72 -20.81
CA SER A 12 13.54 -11.26 -21.85
C SER A 12 12.13 -11.78 -21.59
N VAL A 13 11.13 -11.09 -22.12
CA VAL A 13 9.70 -11.47 -21.98
C VAL A 13 9.44 -12.90 -22.44
N SER A 14 10.06 -13.33 -23.55
CA SER A 14 9.95 -14.69 -24.09
C SER A 14 10.54 -15.72 -23.12
N GLN A 15 11.75 -15.48 -22.58
CA GLN A 15 12.38 -16.35 -21.60
C GLN A 15 11.51 -16.50 -20.34
N VAL A 16 11.01 -15.39 -19.82
CA VAL A 16 10.16 -15.38 -18.63
C VAL A 16 8.87 -16.16 -18.88
N ARG A 17 8.23 -15.94 -20.02
CA ARG A 17 6.98 -16.59 -20.40
C ARG A 17 7.13 -18.10 -20.53
N GLU A 18 8.09 -18.56 -21.30
CA GLU A 18 8.30 -20.00 -21.56
C GLU A 18 8.74 -20.74 -20.30
N THR A 19 9.68 -20.17 -19.54
CA THR A 19 10.13 -20.78 -18.28
C THR A 19 8.98 -20.88 -17.27
N THR A 20 8.14 -19.84 -17.20
CA THR A 20 6.95 -19.86 -16.34
C THR A 20 5.95 -20.91 -16.79
N GLY A 21 5.76 -21.09 -18.10
CA GLY A 21 4.91 -22.15 -18.67
C GLY A 21 5.37 -23.54 -18.20
N VAL A 22 6.66 -23.82 -18.27
CA VAL A 22 7.25 -25.09 -17.80
C VAL A 22 7.03 -25.28 -16.30
N LEU A 23 7.28 -24.24 -15.48
CA LEU A 23 7.07 -24.30 -14.02
C LEU A 23 5.60 -24.54 -13.66
N MET A 24 4.67 -23.91 -14.37
CA MET A 24 3.24 -24.14 -14.17
C MET A 24 2.82 -25.56 -14.56
N GLN A 25 3.37 -26.12 -15.64
CA GLN A 25 3.10 -27.48 -16.02
C GLN A 25 3.62 -28.47 -14.96
N LEU A 26 4.83 -28.26 -14.48
CA LEU A 26 5.40 -29.06 -13.37
C LEU A 26 4.54 -28.96 -12.12
N ALA A 27 4.15 -27.76 -11.72
CA ALA A 27 3.29 -27.55 -10.56
C ALA A 27 2.00 -28.35 -10.64
N LYS A 28 1.32 -28.30 -11.79
CA LYS A 28 0.06 -29.02 -12.03
C LYS A 28 0.25 -30.53 -12.12
N THR A 29 1.30 -30.99 -12.77
CA THR A 29 1.56 -32.42 -12.94
C THR A 29 1.97 -33.11 -11.66
N LEU A 30 2.78 -32.43 -10.84
CA LEU A 30 3.33 -32.99 -9.62
C LEU A 30 2.56 -32.60 -8.35
N GLY A 31 1.56 -31.70 -8.47
CA GLY A 31 0.79 -31.22 -7.33
C GLY A 31 1.62 -30.39 -6.32
N ILE A 32 2.65 -29.68 -6.80
CA ILE A 32 3.54 -28.88 -5.96
C ILE A 32 3.23 -27.39 -6.08
N SER A 33 3.45 -26.64 -4.99
CA SER A 33 3.35 -25.18 -5.00
C SER A 33 4.67 -24.57 -5.49
N VAL A 34 4.59 -23.64 -6.44
CA VAL A 34 5.73 -22.94 -7.01
C VAL A 34 5.61 -21.45 -6.73
N PHE A 35 6.61 -20.87 -6.07
CA PHE A 35 6.71 -19.44 -5.83
C PHE A 35 7.73 -18.84 -6.79
N ILE A 36 7.30 -17.81 -7.53
CA ILE A 36 8.16 -17.04 -8.44
C ILE A 36 8.34 -15.65 -7.84
N VAL A 37 9.57 -15.33 -7.46
CA VAL A 37 9.92 -14.01 -6.94
C VAL A 37 10.39 -13.14 -8.10
N GLY A 38 9.74 -11.99 -8.29
CA GLY A 38 10.06 -10.99 -9.30
C GLY A 38 10.34 -9.64 -8.68
N HIS A 39 11.03 -8.77 -9.41
CA HIS A 39 11.26 -7.38 -9.03
C HIS A 39 10.41 -6.46 -9.90
N VAL A 40 9.82 -5.45 -9.28
CA VAL A 40 9.15 -4.34 -9.98
C VAL A 40 10.17 -3.21 -10.11
N THR A 41 10.38 -2.68 -11.32
CA THR A 41 11.24 -1.51 -11.53
C THR A 41 10.54 -0.24 -11.04
N LYS A 42 11.32 0.83 -10.75
CA LYS A 42 10.81 2.11 -10.25
C LYS A 42 9.71 2.75 -11.10
N ASP A 43 9.67 2.43 -12.39
CA ASP A 43 8.68 2.98 -13.34
C ASP A 43 7.40 2.15 -13.41
N GLY A 44 7.22 1.13 -12.55
CA GLY A 44 6.04 0.27 -12.56
C GLY A 44 5.86 -0.57 -13.83
N ALA A 45 6.80 -0.45 -14.77
CA ALA A 45 6.77 -1.10 -16.07
C ALA A 45 7.86 -2.16 -16.16
N VAL A 46 7.64 -3.30 -15.52
CA VAL A 46 8.50 -4.46 -15.78
C VAL A 46 7.92 -5.22 -16.98
N ALA A 47 8.72 -5.37 -18.01
CA ALA A 47 8.33 -6.16 -19.20
C ALA A 47 8.00 -7.63 -18.86
N GLY A 48 8.49 -8.14 -17.74
CA GLY A 48 8.24 -9.50 -17.25
C GLY A 48 7.02 -9.67 -16.35
N PRO A 49 6.77 -8.83 -15.31
CA PRO A 49 5.72 -9.07 -14.32
C PRO A 49 4.31 -9.09 -14.88
N ARG A 50 3.94 -8.17 -15.76
CA ARG A 50 2.58 -8.19 -16.35
C ARG A 50 2.29 -9.48 -17.10
N THR A 51 3.28 -10.04 -17.80
CA THR A 51 3.12 -11.35 -18.47
C THR A 51 2.95 -12.46 -17.44
N LEU A 52 3.71 -12.44 -16.35
CA LEU A 52 3.59 -13.40 -15.24
C LEU A 52 2.24 -13.33 -14.56
N GLU A 53 1.75 -12.13 -14.25
CA GLU A 53 0.45 -11.90 -13.61
C GLU A 53 -0.72 -12.55 -14.34
N HIS A 54 -0.68 -12.58 -15.66
CA HIS A 54 -1.73 -13.25 -16.44
C HIS A 54 -1.62 -14.77 -16.40
N MET A 55 -0.43 -15.31 -16.24
CA MET A 55 -0.17 -16.76 -16.29
C MET A 55 -0.43 -17.45 -14.94
N VAL A 56 0.04 -16.86 -13.84
CA VAL A 56 -0.01 -17.46 -12.50
C VAL A 56 -1.40 -17.40 -11.89
N ASP A 57 -1.65 -18.27 -10.89
CA ASP A 57 -2.95 -18.36 -10.22
C ASP A 57 -3.12 -17.27 -9.15
N THR A 58 -2.03 -16.89 -8.49
CA THR A 58 -2.01 -15.88 -7.43
C THR A 58 -0.89 -14.89 -7.67
N VAL A 59 -1.15 -13.61 -7.44
CA VAL A 59 -0.17 -12.53 -7.48
C VAL A 59 -0.21 -11.79 -6.16
N LEU A 60 0.94 -11.69 -5.52
CA LEU A 60 1.12 -10.98 -4.27
C LEU A 60 2.11 -9.83 -4.51
N TYR A 61 1.74 -8.62 -4.10
CA TYR A 61 2.63 -7.47 -4.08
C TYR A 61 3.19 -7.28 -2.68
N PHE A 62 4.49 -7.07 -2.63
CA PHE A 62 5.22 -6.77 -1.42
C PHE A 62 5.60 -5.28 -1.46
N GLU A 63 4.84 -4.48 -0.74
CA GLU A 63 4.91 -3.02 -0.74
C GLU A 63 5.64 -2.53 0.51
N GLY A 64 6.39 -1.42 0.38
CA GLY A 64 7.02 -0.76 1.52
C GLY A 64 7.91 0.39 1.10
N ASP A 65 7.98 1.40 1.92
CA ASP A 65 8.90 2.52 1.73
C ASP A 65 10.30 2.15 2.26
N ARG A 66 11.33 2.82 1.73
CA ARG A 66 12.73 2.65 2.16
C ARG A 66 13.00 3.19 3.57
N TYR A 67 12.19 4.13 3.99
CA TYR A 67 12.33 4.83 5.28
C TYR A 67 11.45 4.22 6.37
N GLU A 68 10.55 3.30 6.02
CA GLU A 68 9.68 2.63 6.97
C GLU A 68 10.13 1.19 7.21
N SER A 69 10.07 0.76 8.47
CA SER A 69 10.38 -0.63 8.85
C SER A 69 9.28 -1.61 8.45
N TYR A 70 8.09 -1.11 8.08
CA TYR A 70 6.94 -1.95 7.75
C TYR A 70 6.89 -2.33 6.28
N ARG A 71 6.31 -3.50 6.05
CA ARG A 71 6.04 -4.05 4.72
C ARG A 71 4.63 -4.60 4.69
N ILE A 72 3.93 -4.35 3.59
CA ILE A 72 2.57 -4.84 3.36
C ILE A 72 2.62 -5.88 2.25
N LEU A 73 2.07 -7.05 2.51
CA LEU A 73 1.83 -8.09 1.53
C LEU A 73 0.37 -8.01 1.08
N ARG A 74 0.15 -7.68 -0.18
CA ARG A 74 -1.19 -7.46 -0.73
C ARG A 74 -1.50 -8.46 -1.85
N GLY A 75 -2.66 -9.10 -1.77
CA GLY A 75 -3.20 -9.90 -2.85
C GLY A 75 -3.71 -8.99 -3.98
N VAL A 76 -3.17 -9.16 -5.20
CA VAL A 76 -3.61 -8.41 -6.40
C VAL A 76 -4.44 -9.30 -7.31
N LYS A 77 -4.13 -10.59 -7.32
CA LYS A 77 -4.87 -11.61 -8.06
C LYS A 77 -4.92 -12.90 -7.25
N ASN A 78 -6.09 -13.50 -7.20
CA ASN A 78 -6.26 -14.84 -6.63
C ASN A 78 -7.40 -15.55 -7.36
N ARG A 79 -7.09 -16.65 -8.05
CA ARG A 79 -8.12 -17.44 -8.76
C ARG A 79 -9.01 -18.24 -7.84
N PHE A 80 -8.57 -18.51 -6.62
CA PHE A 80 -9.21 -19.44 -5.71
C PHE A 80 -9.84 -18.77 -4.48
N GLY A 81 -9.76 -17.43 -4.38
CA GLY A 81 -10.29 -16.70 -3.24
C GLY A 81 -10.24 -15.19 -3.38
N SER A 82 -10.50 -14.51 -2.27
CA SER A 82 -10.48 -13.05 -2.18
C SER A 82 -9.07 -12.48 -2.30
N THR A 83 -8.96 -11.26 -2.80
CA THR A 83 -7.74 -10.44 -2.78
C THR A 83 -7.82 -9.33 -1.73
N ASN A 84 -8.85 -9.33 -0.90
CA ASN A 84 -9.10 -8.26 0.08
C ASN A 84 -8.23 -8.38 1.35
N GLU A 85 -7.51 -9.49 1.50
CA GLU A 85 -6.65 -9.70 2.67
C GLU A 85 -5.29 -9.04 2.49
N ILE A 86 -4.77 -8.44 3.57
CA ILE A 86 -3.42 -7.91 3.65
C ILE A 86 -2.66 -8.52 4.83
N GLY A 87 -1.36 -8.76 4.64
CA GLY A 87 -0.42 -9.08 5.70
C GLY A 87 0.46 -7.87 6.00
N VAL A 88 0.66 -7.55 7.27
CA VAL A 88 1.57 -6.49 7.71
C VAL A 88 2.75 -7.11 8.42
N PHE A 89 3.96 -6.72 8.01
CA PHE A 89 5.21 -7.23 8.54
C PHE A 89 6.14 -6.09 8.94
N GLU A 90 6.94 -6.30 9.96
CA GLU A 90 8.01 -5.40 10.38
C GLU A 90 9.37 -6.00 10.00
N MET A 91 10.25 -5.17 9.45
CA MET A 91 11.62 -5.56 9.13
C MET A 91 12.49 -5.39 10.37
N LYS A 92 12.88 -6.50 10.99
CA LYS A 92 13.78 -6.54 12.16
C LYS A 92 15.16 -7.09 11.78
N ALA A 93 16.06 -7.09 12.74
CA ALA A 93 17.41 -7.65 12.55
C ALA A 93 17.40 -9.14 12.19
N GLU A 94 16.45 -9.89 12.74
CA GLU A 94 16.21 -11.30 12.46
C GLU A 94 15.45 -11.57 11.15
N GLY A 95 14.93 -10.53 10.49
CA GLY A 95 14.17 -10.62 9.26
C GLY A 95 12.76 -10.02 9.38
N LEU A 96 11.84 -10.51 8.54
CA LEU A 96 10.44 -10.10 8.53
C LEU A 96 9.67 -10.80 9.65
N VAL A 97 9.04 -10.01 10.51
CA VAL A 97 8.19 -10.46 11.61
C VAL A 97 6.77 -9.98 11.37
N GLU A 98 5.79 -10.86 11.56
CA GLU A 98 4.38 -10.51 11.42
C GLU A 98 3.96 -9.49 12.47
N VAL A 99 3.15 -8.49 12.06
CA VAL A 99 2.51 -7.52 12.95
C VAL A 99 1.06 -7.95 13.15
N GLU A 100 0.78 -8.57 14.29
CA GLU A 100 -0.56 -9.09 14.60
C GLU A 100 -1.60 -7.97 14.70
N ASN A 101 -1.23 -6.85 15.32
CA ASN A 101 -2.10 -5.69 15.53
C ASN A 101 -1.50 -4.39 14.96
N PRO A 102 -1.66 -4.11 13.66
CA PRO A 102 -1.18 -2.86 13.06
C PRO A 102 -1.78 -1.60 13.69
N SER A 103 -3.01 -1.69 14.22
CA SER A 103 -3.69 -0.55 14.85
C SER A 103 -3.00 -0.09 16.14
N GLU A 104 -2.49 -1.00 16.93
CA GLU A 104 -1.77 -0.69 18.16
C GLU A 104 -0.50 0.12 17.86
N TYR A 105 0.21 -0.29 16.82
CA TYR A 105 1.38 0.45 16.36
C TYR A 105 1.04 1.85 15.85
N MET A 106 0.04 1.97 14.99
CA MET A 106 -0.39 3.26 14.43
C MET A 106 -0.84 4.26 15.52
N LEU A 107 -1.26 3.76 16.67
CA LEU A 107 -1.70 4.59 17.79
C LEU A 107 -0.64 4.77 18.88
N SER A 108 0.50 4.09 18.81
CA SER A 108 1.53 4.08 19.87
C SER A 108 2.16 5.45 20.15
N GLY A 109 2.13 6.36 19.20
CA GLY A 109 2.68 7.74 19.35
C GLY A 109 1.65 8.81 19.70
N LYS A 110 0.38 8.43 19.92
CA LYS A 110 -0.69 9.40 20.17
C LYS A 110 -0.51 10.10 21.53
N PRO A 111 -0.38 11.44 21.54
CA PRO A 111 -0.34 12.19 22.80
C PRO A 111 -1.73 12.21 23.47
N GLU A 112 -1.79 11.88 24.74
CA GLU A 112 -3.04 11.93 25.50
C GLU A 112 -3.55 13.38 25.65
N GLY A 113 -4.82 13.59 25.33
CA GLY A 113 -5.50 14.89 25.52
C GLY A 113 -5.08 16.00 24.56
N ALA A 114 -4.30 15.72 23.53
CA ALA A 114 -3.95 16.72 22.53
C ALA A 114 -5.15 17.10 21.65
N SER A 115 -5.42 18.42 21.54
CA SER A 115 -6.42 18.92 20.61
C SER A 115 -5.97 18.73 19.16
N GLY A 116 -6.92 18.52 18.25
CA GLY A 116 -6.64 18.34 16.85
C GLY A 116 -6.22 16.92 16.45
N SER A 117 -6.34 15.96 17.35
CA SER A 117 -6.06 14.55 17.11
C SER A 117 -7.30 13.70 17.35
N ILE A 118 -7.65 12.85 16.39
CA ILE A 118 -8.77 11.92 16.49
C ILE A 118 -8.38 10.55 15.94
N VAL A 119 -8.84 9.49 16.60
CA VAL A 119 -8.71 8.13 16.08
C VAL A 119 -9.87 7.85 15.12
N THR A 120 -9.55 7.34 13.95
CA THR A 120 -10.51 6.89 12.96
C THR A 120 -10.20 5.46 12.52
N CYS A 121 -11.14 4.85 11.81
CA CYS A 121 -10.96 3.54 11.22
C CYS A 121 -10.90 3.65 9.69
N SER A 122 -9.82 3.18 9.11
CA SER A 122 -9.71 2.91 7.67
C SER A 122 -9.94 1.42 7.42
N ILE A 123 -10.44 1.10 6.23
CA ILE A 123 -10.60 -0.30 5.80
C ILE A 123 -9.62 -0.54 4.66
N GLU A 124 -8.68 -1.44 4.91
CA GLU A 124 -7.73 -1.92 3.90
C GLU A 124 -8.07 -3.36 3.53
N GLY A 125 -8.69 -3.52 2.36
CA GLY A 125 -9.28 -4.78 1.96
C GLY A 125 -10.49 -5.15 2.83
N SER A 126 -10.39 -6.20 3.63
CA SER A 126 -11.39 -6.61 4.63
C SER A 126 -10.98 -6.25 6.07
N ARG A 127 -9.75 -5.75 6.27
CA ARG A 127 -9.18 -5.50 7.60
C ARG A 127 -9.41 -4.07 8.04
N PRO A 128 -10.09 -3.83 9.18
CA PRO A 128 -10.15 -2.51 9.79
C PRO A 128 -8.80 -2.17 10.43
N ILE A 129 -8.28 -0.98 10.16
CA ILE A 129 -7.05 -0.45 10.73
C ILE A 129 -7.38 0.87 11.40
N LEU A 130 -7.10 0.97 12.69
CA LEU A 130 -7.22 2.22 13.43
C LEU A 130 -5.99 3.09 13.14
N LEU A 131 -6.23 4.35 12.83
CA LEU A 131 -5.19 5.34 12.57
C LEU A 131 -5.55 6.68 13.21
N GLU A 132 -4.55 7.48 13.47
CA GLU A 132 -4.71 8.83 13.98
C GLU A 132 -4.76 9.81 12.81
N ILE A 133 -5.77 10.69 12.82
CA ILE A 133 -5.81 11.88 11.98
C ILE A 133 -5.48 13.08 12.84
N GLN A 134 -4.52 13.87 12.39
CA GLN A 134 -4.10 15.09 13.05
C GLN A 134 -4.46 16.30 12.19
N ALA A 135 -4.96 17.35 12.81
CA ALA A 135 -5.23 18.63 12.19
C ALA A 135 -4.64 19.76 13.03
N LEU A 136 -3.71 20.48 12.46
CA LEU A 136 -3.14 21.68 13.08
C LEU A 136 -3.84 22.91 12.53
N VAL A 137 -4.49 23.66 13.41
CA VAL A 137 -5.20 24.89 13.06
C VAL A 137 -4.53 26.06 13.79
N CYS A 138 -4.08 27.06 13.02
CA CYS A 138 -3.47 28.26 13.59
C CYS A 138 -3.97 29.51 12.87
N HIS A 139 -3.92 30.66 13.58
CA HIS A 139 -4.25 31.94 12.97
C HIS A 139 -3.29 32.26 11.81
N SER A 140 -3.86 32.73 10.70
CA SER A 140 -3.07 33.18 9.56
C SER A 140 -2.77 34.67 9.71
N PHE A 141 -1.48 35.01 9.69
CA PHE A 141 -1.05 36.40 9.59
C PHE A 141 -1.01 36.92 8.14
N PHE A 142 -1.35 36.05 7.18
CA PHE A 142 -1.41 36.36 5.76
C PHE A 142 -2.87 36.57 5.32
N ASN A 143 -3.07 37.47 4.37
CA ASN A 143 -4.38 37.69 3.78
C ASN A 143 -4.96 36.45 3.05
N ASN A 144 -4.13 35.48 2.76
CA ASN A 144 -4.50 34.23 2.11
C ASN A 144 -4.09 33.02 2.97
N PRO A 145 -4.97 32.45 3.78
CA PRO A 145 -4.69 31.30 4.61
C PRO A 145 -4.27 30.08 3.76
N ARG A 146 -3.25 29.38 4.21
CA ARG A 146 -2.80 28.16 3.53
C ARG A 146 -3.48 26.94 4.10
N ARG A 147 -3.75 25.98 3.23
CA ARG A 147 -4.21 24.64 3.58
C ARG A 147 -3.25 23.64 3.00
N THR A 148 -2.85 22.69 3.82
CA THR A 148 -1.93 21.62 3.43
C THR A 148 -2.55 20.31 3.89
N ALA A 149 -2.46 19.28 3.08
CA ALA A 149 -2.89 17.94 3.42
C ALA A 149 -1.75 16.96 3.11
N ASN A 150 -1.47 16.07 4.05
CA ASN A 150 -0.52 15.00 3.89
C ASN A 150 -1.22 13.67 4.22
N GLY A 151 -1.01 12.64 3.40
CA GLY A 151 -1.65 11.33 3.57
C GLY A 151 -3.15 11.30 3.24
N THR A 152 -3.75 12.44 2.84
CA THR A 152 -5.16 12.52 2.43
C THR A 152 -5.34 13.41 1.20
N ASP A 153 -6.49 13.28 0.52
CA ASP A 153 -6.79 14.09 -0.67
C ASP A 153 -7.08 15.55 -0.31
N TYR A 154 -6.31 16.45 -0.88
CA TYR A 154 -6.42 17.90 -0.64
C TYR A 154 -7.80 18.47 -1.02
N ASN A 155 -8.43 18.00 -2.09
CA ASN A 155 -9.74 18.46 -2.51
C ASN A 155 -10.83 18.00 -1.54
N LYS A 156 -10.69 16.79 -1.01
CA LYS A 156 -11.58 16.27 0.03
C LYS A 156 -11.51 17.10 1.31
N VAL A 157 -10.29 17.50 1.73
CA VAL A 157 -10.10 18.41 2.88
C VAL A 157 -10.79 19.75 2.64
N ASN A 158 -10.60 20.37 1.47
CA ASN A 158 -11.25 21.64 1.14
C ASN A 158 -12.77 21.54 1.11
N LEU A 159 -13.33 20.44 0.59
CA LEU A 159 -14.77 20.21 0.59
C LEU A 159 -15.31 20.09 2.02
N LEU A 160 -14.65 19.33 2.88
CA LEU A 160 -15.04 19.18 4.29
C LEU A 160 -14.96 20.51 5.04
N MET A 161 -13.93 21.32 4.79
CA MET A 161 -13.81 22.67 5.37
C MET A 161 -14.96 23.58 4.93
N ALA A 162 -15.36 23.56 3.67
CA ALA A 162 -16.49 24.35 3.17
C ALA A 162 -17.83 23.90 3.81
N VAL A 163 -17.99 22.58 4.04
CA VAL A 163 -19.16 22.05 4.75
C VAL A 163 -19.18 22.49 6.21
N LEU A 164 -18.04 22.43 6.91
CA LEU A 164 -17.91 22.88 8.31
C LEU A 164 -18.20 24.38 8.43
N GLU A 165 -17.67 25.19 7.55
CA GLU A 165 -17.93 26.63 7.53
C GLU A 165 -19.43 26.93 7.37
N LYS A 166 -20.09 26.26 6.44
CA LYS A 166 -21.50 26.50 6.15
C LYS A 166 -22.46 25.90 7.18
N ARG A 167 -22.13 24.75 7.78
CA ARG A 167 -23.04 23.99 8.66
C ARG A 167 -22.77 24.20 10.14
N ALA A 168 -21.51 24.39 10.52
CA ALA A 168 -21.08 24.51 11.90
C ALA A 168 -20.69 25.94 12.29
N THR A 169 -20.89 26.94 11.39
CA THR A 169 -20.50 28.34 11.63
C THR A 169 -19.03 28.52 12.06
N CYS A 170 -18.17 27.56 11.72
CA CYS A 170 -16.74 27.65 11.96
C CYS A 170 -16.13 28.64 10.95
N HIS A 171 -15.60 29.77 11.43
CA HIS A 171 -14.93 30.75 10.57
C HIS A 171 -13.53 30.25 10.17
N CYS A 172 -13.49 29.42 9.12
CA CYS A 172 -12.24 28.82 8.63
C CYS A 172 -11.43 29.70 7.67
N GLN A 173 -11.97 30.91 7.34
CA GLN A 173 -11.35 31.82 6.36
C GLN A 173 -10.08 32.49 6.90
N THR A 174 -9.90 32.56 8.20
CA THR A 174 -8.77 33.24 8.86
C THR A 174 -7.75 32.28 9.46
N VAL A 175 -7.88 30.98 9.22
CA VAL A 175 -7.01 29.98 9.83
C VAL A 175 -6.26 29.18 8.77
N THR A 176 -4.98 28.91 9.04
CA THR A 176 -4.17 27.96 8.25
C THR A 176 -4.40 26.56 8.81
N LEU A 177 -4.63 25.59 7.96
CA LEU A 177 -4.75 24.17 8.27
C LEU A 177 -3.52 23.44 7.72
N MET A 178 -2.86 22.67 8.55
CA MET A 178 -1.78 21.77 8.14
C MET A 178 -2.13 20.34 8.52
#